data_245b7dbe70db2b7d874e037779045731
#
_entry.id   245b7dbe70db2b7d874e037779045731
#
_cell.length_a   1.000
_cell.length_b   1.000
_cell.length_c   1.000
_cell.angle_alpha   90.00
_cell.angle_beta   90.00
_cell.angle_gamma   90.00
#
_symmetry.space_group_name_H-M   'P 1'
#
loop_
_entity.id
_entity.type
_entity.pdbx_description
1 polymer ?
#
loop_
_entity_poly.entity_id
_entity_poly.type
_entity_poly.pdbx_seq_one_letter_code
_entity_poly.pdbx_strand_id
1 'polypeptide(L)'
;MLKEGVILGERYEIISRIGSGGMADVYKAKDHKLNRMVAVKVLKPEFREDKTFIRKFRTEAQAAAGLSHPNIVNVYDVGEDRGVYYIVMELVEGITLKDYIDRKGKLSVKEATSIAIQVSLGLEAAHNRNIVHRDVKPQNIIISTDGKVKLSDFGIAKATSSNTISSNVMGSVHYSSPEQVRGGYSDYKSDIYSLGITMYEMVTGRVPFDGDTTVAIAIKHLQEEIESPSKYTPNLPFALEQIILKCTQKSPDRRYNNMAELIDDLKHSLMEPQGNFVKVTPLSSHAETVMVSAEELSQIRSGAAAKANAQTAEEPARKRYSKIEDEEEDEDYSYEDEEDEDEDEEEDDRDSYDEDDDDSYYDDEDDDDKAGNKLEKIITIGGFAIAAIIICMLIY
;
A
#
# COMPACT_ATOMS: atom_id res chain seq x y z
N MET A 1 5.82 7.64 -25.99
CA MET A 1 6.98 6.72 -25.88
C MET A 1 8.25 7.46 -26.25
N LEU A 2 9.31 7.29 -25.47
CA LEU A 2 10.64 7.78 -25.83
C LEU A 2 11.23 6.92 -26.95
N LYS A 3 11.95 7.58 -27.87
CA LYS A 3 12.67 6.89 -28.95
C LYS A 3 14.08 6.53 -28.48
N GLU A 4 14.66 5.52 -29.10
CA GLU A 4 16.09 5.18 -28.92
C GLU A 4 16.97 6.38 -29.28
N GLY A 5 18.08 6.55 -28.55
CA GLY A 5 19.01 7.66 -28.71
C GLY A 5 18.58 8.97 -28.00
N VAL A 6 17.38 9.03 -27.40
CA VAL A 6 17.01 10.20 -26.57
C VAL A 6 17.86 10.21 -25.31
N ILE A 7 18.46 11.37 -24.99
CA ILE A 7 19.24 11.57 -23.78
C ILE A 7 18.41 12.37 -22.78
N LEU A 8 18.17 11.82 -21.60
CA LEU A 8 17.49 12.47 -20.48
C LEU A 8 18.53 13.09 -19.53
N GLY A 9 18.27 14.33 -19.11
CA GLY A 9 19.13 15.05 -18.17
C GLY A 9 20.60 15.12 -18.62
N GLU A 10 20.85 15.21 -19.94
CA GLU A 10 22.19 15.25 -20.56
C GLU A 10 23.10 14.08 -20.14
N ARG A 11 22.50 12.97 -19.64
CA ARG A 11 23.24 11.88 -19.00
C ARG A 11 22.78 10.48 -19.39
N TYR A 12 21.48 10.24 -19.47
CA TYR A 12 20.91 8.89 -19.62
C TYR A 12 20.40 8.69 -21.03
N GLU A 13 21.15 7.97 -21.86
CA GLU A 13 20.78 7.63 -23.24
C GLU A 13 19.83 6.42 -23.25
N ILE A 14 18.63 6.59 -23.78
CA ILE A 14 17.64 5.53 -23.95
C ILE A 14 18.09 4.54 -25.05
N ILE A 15 18.18 3.27 -24.71
CA ILE A 15 18.57 2.19 -25.63
C ILE A 15 17.35 1.44 -26.14
N SER A 16 16.49 0.95 -25.22
CA SER A 16 15.30 0.18 -25.58
C SER A 16 14.28 0.20 -24.46
N ARG A 17 13.01 -0.03 -24.79
CA ARG A 17 11.97 -0.22 -23.77
C ARG A 17 12.01 -1.67 -23.29
N ILE A 18 12.06 -1.90 -21.99
CA ILE A 18 12.11 -3.21 -21.35
C ILE A 18 10.83 -3.57 -20.58
N GLY A 19 9.94 -2.57 -20.28
CA GLY A 19 8.69 -2.81 -19.59
C GLY A 19 7.68 -1.70 -19.81
N SER A 20 6.40 -2.00 -19.56
CA SER A 20 5.30 -1.02 -19.57
C SER A 20 4.34 -1.34 -18.45
N GLY A 21 4.17 -0.40 -17.53
CA GLY A 21 3.22 -0.47 -16.42
C GLY A 21 2.02 0.46 -16.60
N GLY A 22 1.16 0.54 -15.61
CA GLY A 22 -0.03 1.41 -15.63
C GLY A 22 0.34 2.88 -15.85
N MET A 23 1.20 3.44 -15.01
CA MET A 23 1.55 4.88 -15.03
C MET A 23 2.92 5.20 -15.62
N ALA A 24 3.78 4.23 -15.87
CA ALA A 24 5.14 4.46 -16.33
C ALA A 24 5.61 3.36 -17.29
N ASP A 25 6.51 3.72 -18.19
CA ASP A 25 7.29 2.81 -19.02
C ASP A 25 8.71 2.68 -18.46
N VAL A 26 9.31 1.50 -18.58
CA VAL A 26 10.69 1.24 -18.12
C VAL A 26 11.58 1.01 -19.34
N TYR A 27 12.70 1.70 -19.35
CA TYR A 27 13.68 1.65 -20.43
C TYR A 27 15.04 1.18 -19.92
N LYS A 28 15.75 0.39 -20.73
CA LYS A 28 17.20 0.19 -20.60
C LYS A 28 17.88 1.46 -21.12
N ALA A 29 18.82 1.99 -20.35
CA ALA A 29 19.54 3.20 -20.72
C ALA A 29 21.03 3.10 -20.35
N LYS A 30 21.86 3.94 -20.96
CA LYS A 30 23.29 4.08 -20.65
C LYS A 30 23.52 5.36 -19.86
N ASP A 31 24.06 5.24 -18.65
CA ASP A 31 24.60 6.36 -17.88
C ASP A 31 25.99 6.74 -18.42
N HIS A 32 26.07 7.82 -19.18
CA HIS A 32 27.34 8.28 -19.79
C HIS A 32 28.36 8.78 -18.76
N LYS A 33 27.90 9.32 -17.61
CA LYS A 33 28.81 9.79 -16.55
C LYS A 33 29.55 8.67 -15.85
N LEU A 34 28.85 7.58 -15.55
CA LEU A 34 29.41 6.43 -14.84
C LEU A 34 29.70 5.24 -15.75
N ASN A 35 29.47 5.38 -17.07
CA ASN A 35 29.67 4.36 -18.08
C ASN A 35 29.07 3.00 -17.71
N ARG A 36 27.81 3.00 -17.23
CA ARG A 36 27.09 1.79 -16.82
C ARG A 36 25.72 1.72 -17.44
N MET A 37 25.14 0.53 -17.50
CA MET A 37 23.75 0.32 -17.88
C MET A 37 22.85 0.52 -16.65
N VAL A 38 21.69 1.14 -16.89
CA VAL A 38 20.68 1.44 -15.87
C VAL A 38 19.28 1.16 -16.41
N ALA A 39 18.31 1.00 -15.54
CA ALA A 39 16.89 1.06 -15.87
C ALA A 39 16.38 2.47 -15.59
N VAL A 40 15.58 3.01 -16.51
CA VAL A 40 14.94 4.33 -16.37
C VAL A 40 13.43 4.15 -16.44
N LYS A 41 12.74 4.37 -15.32
CA LYS A 41 11.27 4.38 -15.20
C LYS A 41 10.79 5.78 -15.54
N VAL A 42 9.97 5.92 -16.58
CA VAL A 42 9.53 7.22 -17.12
C VAL A 42 8.02 7.34 -16.98
N LEU A 43 7.55 8.42 -16.37
CA LEU A 43 6.12 8.71 -16.22
C LEU A 43 5.49 8.90 -17.61
N LYS A 44 4.37 8.24 -17.87
CA LYS A 44 3.66 8.33 -19.15
C LYS A 44 3.10 9.72 -19.39
N PRO A 45 2.98 10.16 -20.67
CA PRO A 45 2.52 11.51 -21.02
C PRO A 45 1.18 11.88 -20.36
N GLU A 46 0.22 10.97 -20.33
CA GLU A 46 -1.12 11.17 -19.79
C GLU A 46 -1.16 11.52 -18.28
N PHE A 47 -0.05 11.32 -17.55
CA PHE A 47 0.05 11.62 -16.11
C PHE A 47 0.97 12.79 -15.78
N ARG A 48 1.62 13.40 -16.79
CA ARG A 48 2.64 14.44 -16.57
C ARG A 48 2.06 15.80 -16.20
N GLU A 49 0.78 16.04 -16.48
CA GLU A 49 0.06 17.28 -16.11
C GLU A 49 -0.61 17.16 -14.73
N ASP A 50 -0.81 15.94 -14.22
CA ASP A 50 -1.42 15.72 -12.91
C ASP A 50 -0.37 15.78 -11.79
N LYS A 51 -0.39 16.89 -11.04
CA LYS A 51 0.50 17.13 -9.89
C LYS A 51 0.43 16.01 -8.84
N THR A 52 -0.71 15.31 -8.73
CA THR A 52 -0.87 14.21 -7.78
C THR A 52 -0.07 13.00 -8.21
N PHE A 53 -0.10 12.64 -9.50
CA PHE A 53 0.71 11.54 -10.04
C PHE A 53 2.21 11.87 -10.00
N ILE A 54 2.61 13.08 -10.35
CA ILE A 54 4.02 13.53 -10.27
C ILE A 54 4.52 13.41 -8.83
N ARG A 55 3.76 13.93 -7.85
CA ARG A 55 4.12 13.83 -6.43
C ARG A 55 4.24 12.38 -5.98
N LYS A 56 3.27 11.53 -6.33
CA LYS A 56 3.30 10.09 -6.02
C LYS A 56 4.54 9.42 -6.59
N PHE A 57 4.86 9.70 -7.85
CA PHE A 57 6.02 9.16 -8.55
C PHE A 57 7.33 9.56 -7.87
N ARG A 58 7.47 10.84 -7.47
CA ARG A 58 8.64 11.34 -6.72
C ARG A 58 8.73 10.72 -5.31
N THR A 59 7.61 10.62 -4.58
CA THR A 59 7.58 10.04 -3.23
C THR A 59 7.98 8.56 -3.24
N GLU A 60 7.54 7.79 -4.24
CA GLU A 60 7.94 6.38 -4.43
C GLU A 60 9.47 6.27 -4.59
N ALA A 61 10.04 7.12 -5.43
CA ALA A 61 11.47 7.14 -5.66
C ALA A 61 12.28 7.54 -4.42
N GLN A 62 11.85 8.59 -3.70
CA GLN A 62 12.51 9.08 -2.49
C GLN A 62 12.57 8.03 -1.39
N ALA A 63 11.49 7.30 -1.19
CA ALA A 63 11.46 6.25 -0.18
C ALA A 63 12.37 5.07 -0.56
N ALA A 64 12.39 4.67 -1.84
CA ALA A 64 13.26 3.61 -2.32
C ALA A 64 14.75 4.03 -2.35
N ALA A 65 15.06 5.31 -2.57
CA ALA A 65 16.43 5.83 -2.63
C ALA A 65 17.24 5.63 -1.33
N GLY A 66 16.55 5.59 -0.18
CA GLY A 66 17.18 5.30 1.13
C GLY A 66 17.48 3.82 1.36
N LEU A 67 17.02 2.91 0.50
CA LEU A 67 17.18 1.48 0.66
C LEU A 67 18.38 0.96 -0.15
N SER A 68 19.30 0.26 0.53
CA SER A 68 20.40 -0.46 -0.12
C SER A 68 20.44 -1.87 0.46
N HIS A 69 20.04 -2.86 -0.33
CA HIS A 69 20.01 -4.26 0.07
C HIS A 69 20.10 -5.18 -1.16
N PRO A 70 20.78 -6.35 -1.08
CA PRO A 70 20.92 -7.26 -2.22
C PRO A 70 19.59 -7.73 -2.82
N ASN A 71 18.52 -7.78 -2.03
CA ASN A 71 17.19 -8.19 -2.48
C ASN A 71 16.24 -7.01 -2.74
N ILE A 72 16.76 -5.79 -2.91
CA ILE A 72 15.99 -4.61 -3.33
C ILE A 72 16.66 -4.01 -4.57
N VAL A 73 15.87 -3.54 -5.53
CA VAL A 73 16.35 -2.77 -6.68
C VAL A 73 16.77 -1.39 -6.19
N ASN A 74 18.06 -1.04 -6.38
CA ASN A 74 18.57 0.26 -5.92
C ASN A 74 18.05 1.40 -6.82
N VAL A 75 17.60 2.49 -6.21
CA VAL A 75 17.32 3.75 -6.90
C VAL A 75 18.59 4.60 -6.88
N TYR A 76 18.99 5.11 -8.03
CA TYR A 76 20.24 5.86 -8.20
C TYR A 76 20.02 7.35 -8.35
N ASP A 77 18.92 7.75 -9.01
CA ASP A 77 18.65 9.16 -9.33
C ASP A 77 17.17 9.38 -9.63
N VAL A 78 16.72 10.62 -9.50
CA VAL A 78 15.38 11.08 -9.86
C VAL A 78 15.52 12.39 -10.60
N GLY A 79 14.88 12.51 -11.77
CA GLY A 79 15.03 13.71 -12.60
C GLY A 79 13.76 14.13 -13.33
N GLU A 80 13.87 15.32 -13.85
CA GLU A 80 12.92 15.90 -14.79
C GLU A 80 13.71 16.54 -15.94
N ASP A 81 13.31 16.27 -17.17
CA ASP A 81 13.88 16.88 -18.37
C ASP A 81 12.76 17.23 -19.36
N ARG A 82 12.54 18.52 -19.59
CA ARG A 82 11.52 19.03 -20.54
C ARG A 82 10.12 18.45 -20.30
N GLY A 83 9.70 18.41 -19.03
CA GLY A 83 8.41 17.84 -18.61
C GLY A 83 8.35 16.31 -18.62
N VAL A 84 9.47 15.63 -18.79
CA VAL A 84 9.58 14.17 -18.67
C VAL A 84 10.12 13.82 -17.29
N TYR A 85 9.29 13.25 -16.42
CA TYR A 85 9.68 12.79 -15.09
C TYR A 85 10.20 11.37 -15.17
N TYR A 86 11.36 11.11 -14.54
CA TYR A 86 11.99 9.80 -14.58
C TYR A 86 12.70 9.43 -13.28
N ILE A 87 12.81 8.13 -13.04
CA ILE A 87 13.56 7.51 -11.94
C ILE A 87 14.62 6.61 -12.55
N VAL A 88 15.86 6.77 -12.14
CA VAL A 88 17.00 5.94 -12.58
C VAL A 88 17.29 4.89 -11.50
N MET A 89 17.33 3.63 -11.89
CA MET A 89 17.50 2.53 -10.98
C MET A 89 18.42 1.44 -11.53
N GLU A 90 18.77 0.52 -10.69
CA GLU A 90 19.53 -0.68 -11.04
C GLU A 90 18.85 -1.43 -12.18
N LEU A 91 19.62 -1.73 -13.23
CA LEU A 91 19.17 -2.64 -14.27
C LEU A 91 19.40 -4.08 -13.81
N VAL A 92 18.32 -4.79 -13.53
CA VAL A 92 18.37 -6.22 -13.18
C VAL A 92 18.12 -7.02 -14.47
N GLU A 93 19.13 -7.74 -14.93
CA GLU A 93 18.98 -8.64 -16.06
C GLU A 93 18.33 -9.96 -15.61
N GLY A 94 17.06 -10.17 -16.02
CA GLY A 94 16.27 -11.29 -15.55
C GLY A 94 14.81 -11.22 -16.03
N ILE A 95 13.93 -11.92 -15.34
CA ILE A 95 12.50 -11.95 -15.62
C ILE A 95 11.70 -11.71 -14.34
N THR A 96 10.45 -11.25 -14.47
CA THR A 96 9.57 -11.13 -13.29
C THR A 96 9.21 -12.51 -12.75
N LEU A 97 8.94 -12.60 -11.46
CA LEU A 97 8.41 -13.82 -10.84
C LEU A 97 7.07 -14.23 -11.50
N LYS A 98 6.27 -13.26 -11.96
CA LYS A 98 5.04 -13.54 -12.70
C LYS A 98 5.34 -14.30 -13.99
N ASP A 99 6.25 -13.80 -14.84
CA ASP A 99 6.66 -14.49 -16.06
C ASP A 99 7.23 -15.88 -15.77
N TYR A 100 7.94 -16.01 -14.65
CA TYR A 100 8.51 -17.30 -14.25
C TYR A 100 7.43 -18.32 -13.87
N ILE A 101 6.42 -17.90 -13.06
CA ILE A 101 5.26 -18.73 -12.71
C ILE A 101 4.48 -19.10 -13.98
N ASP A 102 4.17 -18.12 -14.84
CA ASP A 102 3.38 -18.36 -16.06
C ASP A 102 4.06 -19.35 -17.03
N ARG A 103 5.39 -19.32 -17.13
CA ARG A 103 6.15 -20.27 -17.97
C ARG A 103 6.24 -21.67 -17.37
N LYS A 104 6.34 -21.80 -16.03
CA LYS A 104 6.48 -23.10 -15.34
C LYS A 104 5.14 -23.71 -14.94
N GLY A 105 4.08 -22.94 -14.87
CA GLY A 105 2.78 -23.31 -14.31
C GLY A 105 2.79 -23.21 -12.78
N LYS A 106 3.72 -23.87 -12.09
CA LYS A 106 3.95 -23.77 -10.63
C LYS A 106 5.41 -24.06 -10.31
N LEU A 107 5.85 -23.55 -9.17
CA LEU A 107 7.22 -23.72 -8.70
C LEU A 107 7.35 -24.94 -7.77
N SER A 108 8.53 -25.52 -7.73
CA SER A 108 8.86 -26.52 -6.70
C SER A 108 8.88 -25.85 -5.32
N VAL A 109 8.64 -26.64 -4.27
CA VAL A 109 8.69 -26.18 -2.87
C VAL A 109 9.99 -25.46 -2.55
N LYS A 110 11.12 -26.03 -2.99
CA LYS A 110 12.45 -25.46 -2.73
C LYS A 110 12.63 -24.11 -3.41
N GLU A 111 12.17 -23.96 -4.66
CA GLU A 111 12.23 -22.66 -5.37
C GLU A 111 11.33 -21.62 -4.70
N ALA A 112 10.06 -21.98 -4.45
CA ALA A 112 9.11 -21.08 -3.81
C ALA A 112 9.60 -20.60 -2.43
N THR A 113 10.12 -21.51 -1.60
CA THR A 113 10.64 -21.15 -0.27
C THR A 113 11.91 -20.30 -0.38
N SER A 114 12.84 -20.62 -1.31
CA SER A 114 14.06 -19.81 -1.52
C SER A 114 13.73 -18.39 -2.00
N ILE A 115 12.77 -18.24 -2.91
CA ILE A 115 12.32 -16.92 -3.39
C ILE A 115 11.65 -16.17 -2.24
N ALA A 116 10.76 -16.82 -1.48
CA ALA A 116 10.07 -16.22 -0.34
C ALA A 116 11.06 -15.70 0.73
N ILE A 117 12.09 -16.46 1.06
CA ILE A 117 13.16 -16.03 1.99
C ILE A 117 13.84 -14.76 1.46
N GLN A 118 14.23 -14.72 0.19
CA GLN A 118 14.93 -13.57 -0.38
C GLN A 118 14.04 -12.31 -0.42
N VAL A 119 12.75 -12.46 -0.78
CA VAL A 119 11.77 -11.36 -0.72
C VAL A 119 11.58 -10.88 0.70
N SER A 120 11.45 -11.80 1.68
CA SER A 120 11.30 -11.46 3.09
C SER A 120 12.51 -10.68 3.63
N LEU A 121 13.75 -11.04 3.23
CA LEU A 121 14.95 -10.29 3.61
C LEU A 121 14.94 -8.85 3.04
N GLY A 122 14.47 -8.66 1.82
CA GLY A 122 14.27 -7.33 1.24
C GLY A 122 13.22 -6.52 1.99
N LEU A 123 12.08 -7.14 2.30
CA LEU A 123 11.00 -6.50 3.07
C LEU A 123 11.44 -6.16 4.49
N GLU A 124 12.18 -7.06 5.17
CA GLU A 124 12.73 -6.81 6.50
C GLU A 124 13.63 -5.57 6.51
N ALA A 125 14.54 -5.46 5.51
CA ALA A 125 15.42 -4.30 5.39
C ALA A 125 14.65 -2.98 5.18
N ALA A 126 13.53 -3.01 4.46
CA ALA A 126 12.65 -1.86 4.28
C ALA A 126 11.86 -1.53 5.56
N HIS A 127 11.28 -2.54 6.22
CA HIS A 127 10.50 -2.39 7.46
C HIS A 127 11.35 -1.83 8.61
N ASN A 128 12.61 -2.24 8.71
CA ASN A 128 13.56 -1.70 9.69
C ASN A 128 13.88 -0.20 9.48
N ARG A 129 13.49 0.36 8.33
CA ARG A 129 13.55 1.80 8.02
C ARG A 129 12.16 2.44 7.98
N ASN A 130 11.16 1.79 8.55
CA ASN A 130 9.75 2.21 8.56
C ASN A 130 9.15 2.41 7.17
N ILE A 131 9.68 1.69 6.15
CA ILE A 131 9.17 1.73 4.79
C ILE A 131 8.37 0.46 4.53
N VAL A 132 7.07 0.60 4.25
CA VAL A 132 6.15 -0.47 3.89
C VAL A 132 6.02 -0.50 2.37
N HIS A 133 6.10 -1.70 1.77
CA HIS A 133 6.08 -1.85 0.31
C HIS A 133 4.68 -1.61 -0.30
N ARG A 134 3.63 -2.15 0.31
CA ARG A 134 2.21 -2.01 -0.06
C ARG A 134 1.77 -2.56 -1.42
N ASP A 135 2.67 -3.09 -2.22
CA ASP A 135 2.37 -3.68 -3.54
C ASP A 135 3.22 -4.92 -3.81
N VAL A 136 3.39 -5.78 -2.80
CA VAL A 136 4.09 -7.06 -2.96
C VAL A 136 3.27 -7.97 -3.86
N LYS A 137 3.85 -8.35 -5.02
CA LYS A 137 3.23 -9.22 -6.02
C LYS A 137 4.28 -9.75 -6.99
N PRO A 138 4.02 -10.84 -7.71
CA PRO A 138 5.01 -11.45 -8.62
C PRO A 138 5.53 -10.51 -9.70
N GLN A 139 4.75 -9.53 -10.15
CA GLN A 139 5.18 -8.55 -11.16
C GLN A 139 6.29 -7.61 -10.65
N ASN A 140 6.33 -7.36 -9.32
CA ASN A 140 7.30 -6.47 -8.68
C ASN A 140 8.49 -7.24 -8.07
N ILE A 141 8.62 -8.52 -8.36
CA ILE A 141 9.72 -9.38 -7.93
C ILE A 141 10.48 -9.83 -9.18
N ILE A 142 11.77 -9.52 -9.26
CA ILE A 142 12.62 -9.85 -10.41
C ILE A 142 13.58 -10.96 -10.01
N ILE A 143 13.64 -12.02 -10.79
CA ILE A 143 14.61 -13.10 -10.66
C ILE A 143 15.71 -12.83 -11.70
N SER A 144 16.91 -12.52 -11.22
CA SER A 144 18.06 -12.25 -12.08
C SER A 144 18.63 -13.54 -12.69
N THR A 145 19.42 -13.39 -13.73
CA THR A 145 20.06 -14.52 -14.45
C THR A 145 21.02 -15.32 -13.56
N ASP A 146 21.55 -14.73 -12.48
CA ASP A 146 22.39 -15.40 -11.47
C ASP A 146 21.58 -15.99 -10.30
N GLY A 147 20.24 -15.98 -10.39
CA GLY A 147 19.33 -16.58 -9.40
C GLY A 147 19.07 -15.72 -8.16
N LYS A 148 19.50 -14.47 -8.15
CA LYS A 148 19.13 -13.52 -7.08
C LYS A 148 17.74 -12.98 -7.30
N VAL A 149 17.02 -12.75 -6.20
CA VAL A 149 15.69 -12.19 -6.21
C VAL A 149 15.75 -10.75 -5.72
N LYS A 150 15.15 -9.83 -6.48
CA LYS A 150 15.11 -8.40 -6.13
C LYS A 150 13.69 -7.88 -6.18
N LEU A 151 13.32 -7.14 -5.14
CA LEU A 151 12.04 -6.46 -5.00
C LEU A 151 12.12 -5.06 -5.61
N SER A 152 11.16 -4.69 -6.45
CA SER A 152 11.06 -3.40 -7.13
C SER A 152 9.73 -2.72 -6.83
N ASP A 153 9.61 -1.44 -7.20
CA ASP A 153 8.34 -0.70 -7.23
C ASP A 153 7.61 -0.63 -5.88
N PHE A 154 8.21 0.05 -4.90
CA PHE A 154 7.59 0.31 -3.61
C PHE A 154 6.32 1.16 -3.79
N GLY A 155 5.16 0.58 -3.51
CA GLY A 155 3.83 1.19 -3.76
C GLY A 155 3.42 2.27 -2.76
N ILE A 156 4.34 3.14 -2.33
CA ILE A 156 4.12 4.19 -1.31
C ILE A 156 3.02 5.17 -1.73
N ALA A 157 2.87 5.37 -3.04
CA ALA A 157 1.80 6.18 -3.61
C ALA A 157 0.38 5.67 -3.31
N LYS A 158 0.21 4.39 -2.94
CA LYS A 158 -1.09 3.81 -2.57
C LYS A 158 -1.58 4.29 -1.20
N ALA A 159 -0.69 4.73 -0.31
CA ALA A 159 -1.06 5.18 1.04
C ALA A 159 -1.83 6.50 1.08
N THR A 160 -1.71 7.35 0.06
CA THR A 160 -2.27 8.71 0.03
C THR A 160 -3.58 8.84 -0.73
N SER A 161 -4.10 7.75 -1.30
CA SER A 161 -5.36 7.76 -2.04
C SER A 161 -6.45 7.03 -1.25
N SER A 162 -7.10 7.74 -0.34
CA SER A 162 -8.23 7.26 0.46
C SER A 162 -9.54 7.08 -0.35
N ASN A 163 -9.55 7.34 -1.63
CA ASN A 163 -10.75 7.16 -2.45
C ASN A 163 -10.38 6.70 -3.86
N THR A 164 -10.94 5.59 -4.23
CA THR A 164 -11.14 5.04 -5.57
C THR A 164 -10.32 3.78 -5.84
N ILE A 165 -11.02 2.63 -5.83
CA ILE A 165 -10.65 1.44 -6.60
C ILE A 165 -10.78 1.87 -8.08
N SER A 166 -9.76 2.56 -8.58
CA SER A 166 -9.71 2.97 -9.99
C SER A 166 -9.52 1.74 -10.86
N SER A 167 -10.22 1.67 -11.96
CA SER A 167 -10.19 0.57 -12.95
C SER A 167 -8.78 0.19 -13.45
N ASN A 168 -7.78 1.03 -13.27
CA ASN A 168 -6.38 0.78 -13.65
C ASN A 168 -5.58 -0.10 -12.66
N VAL A 169 -6.19 -0.59 -11.56
CA VAL A 169 -5.53 -1.39 -10.50
C VAL A 169 -5.84 -2.89 -10.64
N MET A 170 -6.32 -3.34 -11.79
CA MET A 170 -6.88 -4.68 -12.01
C MET A 170 -5.95 -5.84 -11.58
N GLY A 171 -4.63 -5.72 -11.72
CA GLY A 171 -3.69 -6.77 -11.30
C GLY A 171 -3.27 -6.75 -9.83
N SER A 172 -3.41 -5.63 -9.13
CA SER A 172 -2.93 -5.50 -7.74
C SER A 172 -3.94 -5.97 -6.70
N VAL A 173 -5.24 -5.98 -7.02
CA VAL A 173 -6.29 -6.36 -6.06
C VAL A 173 -6.16 -7.82 -5.61
N HIS A 174 -5.66 -8.72 -6.47
CA HIS A 174 -5.46 -10.14 -6.14
C HIS A 174 -4.50 -10.38 -4.97
N TYR A 175 -3.64 -9.41 -4.64
CA TYR A 175 -2.63 -9.51 -3.58
C TYR A 175 -2.89 -8.53 -2.42
N SER A 176 -3.95 -7.72 -2.51
CA SER A 176 -4.25 -6.69 -1.52
C SER A 176 -4.73 -7.32 -0.21
N SER A 177 -4.20 -6.84 0.91
CA SER A 177 -4.64 -7.28 2.22
C SER A 177 -6.05 -6.79 2.56
N PRO A 178 -6.77 -7.45 3.48
CA PRO A 178 -8.11 -7.03 3.91
C PRO A 178 -8.18 -5.58 4.38
N GLU A 179 -7.16 -5.12 5.12
CA GLU A 179 -7.06 -3.75 5.60
C GLU A 179 -6.83 -2.75 4.46
N GLN A 180 -6.04 -3.11 3.44
CA GLN A 180 -5.87 -2.28 2.23
C GLN A 180 -7.16 -2.15 1.44
N VAL A 181 -7.91 -3.24 1.30
CA VAL A 181 -9.21 -3.24 0.62
C VAL A 181 -10.23 -2.36 1.33
N ARG A 182 -10.23 -2.33 2.68
CA ARG A 182 -11.10 -1.44 3.47
C ARG A 182 -10.71 0.04 3.39
N GLY A 183 -9.59 0.37 2.73
CA GLY A 183 -9.03 1.72 2.76
C GLY A 183 -8.44 2.11 4.12
N GLY A 184 -8.12 1.11 4.96
CA GLY A 184 -7.53 1.28 6.27
C GLY A 184 -6.02 1.52 6.23
N TYR A 185 -5.45 1.70 7.41
CA TYR A 185 -4.01 1.84 7.59
C TYR A 185 -3.29 0.56 7.18
N SER A 186 -2.33 0.69 6.28
CA SER A 186 -1.51 -0.42 5.78
C SER A 186 -0.12 -0.35 6.40
N ASP A 187 0.23 -1.35 7.16
CA ASP A 187 1.53 -1.52 7.82
C ASP A 187 2.33 -2.70 7.22
N TYR A 188 3.42 -3.07 7.88
CA TYR A 188 4.27 -4.21 7.48
C TYR A 188 3.51 -5.56 7.47
N LYS A 189 2.44 -5.71 8.23
CA LYS A 189 1.61 -6.93 8.23
C LYS A 189 0.79 -7.07 6.94
N SER A 190 0.54 -5.96 6.23
CA SER A 190 -0.06 -5.99 4.89
C SER A 190 0.90 -6.61 3.86
N ASP A 191 2.21 -6.33 3.94
CA ASP A 191 3.22 -6.95 3.08
C ASP A 191 3.37 -8.45 3.36
N ILE A 192 3.24 -8.87 4.62
CA ILE A 192 3.22 -10.30 5.01
C ILE A 192 2.04 -11.02 4.35
N TYR A 193 0.85 -10.41 4.35
CA TYR A 193 -0.32 -10.98 3.68
C TYR A 193 -0.09 -11.11 2.17
N SER A 194 0.36 -10.05 1.52
CA SER A 194 0.60 -10.02 0.07
C SER A 194 1.69 -11.03 -0.35
N LEU A 195 2.72 -11.22 0.49
CA LEU A 195 3.72 -12.27 0.29
C LEU A 195 3.11 -13.68 0.47
N GLY A 196 2.19 -13.85 1.42
CA GLY A 196 1.43 -15.10 1.59
C GLY A 196 0.64 -15.47 0.34
N ILE A 197 -0.07 -14.51 -0.26
CA ILE A 197 -0.77 -14.70 -1.54
C ILE A 197 0.21 -15.03 -2.68
N THR A 198 1.36 -14.34 -2.72
CA THR A 198 2.42 -14.61 -3.70
C THR A 198 2.98 -16.04 -3.54
N MET A 199 3.22 -16.50 -2.31
CA MET A 199 3.64 -17.88 -2.04
C MET A 199 2.58 -18.90 -2.46
N TYR A 200 1.31 -18.61 -2.20
CA TYR A 200 0.21 -19.46 -2.65
C TYR A 200 0.25 -19.62 -4.17
N GLU A 201 0.36 -18.51 -4.93
CA GLU A 201 0.44 -18.56 -6.39
C GLU A 201 1.69 -19.31 -6.87
N MET A 202 2.86 -19.12 -6.24
CA MET A 202 4.08 -19.85 -6.58
C MET A 202 3.89 -21.37 -6.52
N VAL A 203 3.23 -21.88 -5.47
CA VAL A 203 3.11 -23.34 -5.26
C VAL A 203 1.91 -23.96 -5.96
N THR A 204 0.87 -23.18 -6.30
CA THR A 204 -0.35 -23.68 -6.94
C THR A 204 -0.47 -23.30 -8.41
N GLY A 205 0.25 -22.27 -8.87
CA GLY A 205 0.13 -21.69 -10.22
C GLY A 205 -1.10 -20.80 -10.41
N ARG A 206 -1.81 -20.44 -9.32
CA ARG A 206 -3.03 -19.67 -9.36
C ARG A 206 -3.20 -18.81 -8.12
N VAL A 207 -3.84 -17.68 -8.26
CA VAL A 207 -4.25 -16.85 -7.11
C VAL A 207 -5.39 -17.51 -6.34
N PRO A 208 -5.48 -17.33 -5.01
CA PRO A 208 -6.56 -17.96 -4.21
C PRO A 208 -7.95 -17.37 -4.50
N PHE A 209 -8.00 -16.10 -4.84
CA PHE A 209 -9.25 -15.39 -5.15
C PHE A 209 -9.21 -14.82 -6.56
N ASP A 210 -10.24 -15.14 -7.33
CA ASP A 210 -10.47 -14.65 -8.69
C ASP A 210 -11.93 -14.26 -8.85
N GLY A 211 -12.26 -13.43 -9.85
CA GLY A 211 -13.62 -12.96 -10.10
C GLY A 211 -13.72 -12.00 -11.28
N ASP A 212 -14.94 -11.79 -11.77
CA ASP A 212 -15.21 -10.99 -12.96
C ASP A 212 -14.92 -9.48 -12.78
N THR A 213 -14.85 -9.01 -11.53
CA THR A 213 -14.59 -7.61 -11.21
C THR A 213 -13.59 -7.47 -10.07
N THR A 214 -12.84 -6.36 -10.06
CA THR A 214 -11.93 -6.01 -8.95
C THR A 214 -12.65 -5.93 -7.61
N VAL A 215 -13.91 -5.49 -7.60
CA VAL A 215 -14.75 -5.42 -6.39
C VAL A 215 -15.09 -6.82 -5.88
N ALA A 216 -15.43 -7.77 -6.76
CA ALA A 216 -15.72 -9.15 -6.36
C ALA A 216 -14.48 -9.81 -5.73
N ILE A 217 -13.30 -9.61 -6.30
CA ILE A 217 -12.03 -10.11 -5.75
C ILE A 217 -11.74 -9.47 -4.39
N ALA A 218 -11.94 -8.15 -4.29
CA ALA A 218 -11.75 -7.40 -3.04
C ALA A 218 -12.65 -7.94 -1.91
N ILE A 219 -13.93 -8.21 -2.18
CA ILE A 219 -14.87 -8.79 -1.22
C ILE A 219 -14.39 -10.16 -0.73
N LYS A 220 -13.85 -11.00 -1.62
CA LYS A 220 -13.30 -12.32 -1.23
C LYS A 220 -12.11 -12.16 -0.27
N HIS A 221 -11.21 -11.21 -0.50
CA HIS A 221 -10.13 -10.89 0.44
C HIS A 221 -10.66 -10.48 1.82
N LEU A 222 -11.84 -9.85 1.90
CA LEU A 222 -12.45 -9.43 3.17
C LEU A 222 -13.15 -10.57 3.91
N GLN A 223 -13.82 -11.48 3.18
CA GLN A 223 -14.84 -12.37 3.74
C GLN A 223 -14.52 -13.86 3.60
N GLU A 224 -13.90 -14.27 2.47
CA GLU A 224 -13.70 -15.69 2.20
C GLU A 224 -12.37 -16.18 2.76
N GLU A 225 -12.39 -17.36 3.43
CA GLU A 225 -11.16 -18.04 3.84
C GLU A 225 -10.43 -18.58 2.59
N ILE A 226 -9.10 -18.61 2.66
CA ILE A 226 -8.28 -19.16 1.57
C ILE A 226 -8.40 -20.68 1.59
N GLU A 227 -8.72 -21.27 0.43
CA GLU A 227 -8.66 -22.70 0.28
C GLU A 227 -7.22 -23.20 0.51
N SER A 228 -7.08 -24.36 1.18
CA SER A 228 -5.77 -24.98 1.38
C SER A 228 -5.04 -25.15 0.05
N PRO A 229 -3.77 -24.68 -0.07
CA PRO A 229 -2.98 -24.87 -1.28
C PRO A 229 -2.72 -26.36 -1.59
N SER A 230 -2.79 -27.23 -0.59
CA SER A 230 -2.69 -28.71 -0.78
C SER A 230 -3.82 -29.27 -1.62
N LYS A 231 -4.97 -28.60 -1.75
CA LYS A 231 -6.02 -28.96 -2.69
C LYS A 231 -5.54 -28.97 -4.15
N TYR A 232 -4.64 -28.05 -4.50
CA TYR A 232 -4.09 -27.90 -5.86
C TYR A 232 -2.68 -28.49 -6.00
N THR A 233 -2.01 -28.74 -4.88
CA THR A 233 -0.67 -29.33 -4.81
C THR A 233 -0.61 -30.37 -3.69
N PRO A 234 -1.13 -31.59 -3.93
CA PRO A 234 -1.32 -32.60 -2.87
C PRO A 234 -0.04 -32.99 -2.11
N ASN A 235 1.14 -32.81 -2.72
CA ASN A 235 2.44 -33.12 -2.09
C ASN A 235 3.09 -31.88 -1.46
N LEU A 236 2.33 -30.81 -1.21
CA LEU A 236 2.86 -29.64 -0.54
C LEU A 236 3.21 -30.00 0.91
N PRO A 237 4.43 -29.72 1.39
CA PRO A 237 4.81 -29.96 2.78
C PRO A 237 3.92 -29.20 3.75
N PHE A 238 3.56 -29.88 4.85
CA PHE A 238 2.67 -29.35 5.86
C PHE A 238 3.17 -28.00 6.44
N ALA A 239 4.47 -27.92 6.74
CA ALA A 239 5.06 -26.68 7.28
C ALA A 239 4.86 -25.48 6.35
N LEU A 240 5.13 -25.63 5.02
CA LEU A 240 4.96 -24.53 4.06
C LEU A 240 3.49 -24.15 3.89
N GLU A 241 2.58 -25.13 3.89
CA GLU A 241 1.14 -24.87 3.89
C GLU A 241 0.73 -23.99 5.08
N GLN A 242 1.16 -24.38 6.31
CA GLN A 242 0.84 -23.63 7.52
C GLN A 242 1.43 -22.23 7.51
N ILE A 243 2.64 -22.03 6.95
CA ILE A 243 3.24 -20.71 6.78
C ILE A 243 2.37 -19.83 5.87
N ILE A 244 1.95 -20.35 4.71
CA ILE A 244 1.08 -19.64 3.76
C ILE A 244 -0.24 -19.26 4.45
N LEU A 245 -0.89 -20.20 5.14
CA LEU A 245 -2.16 -19.97 5.83
C LEU A 245 -2.02 -18.96 6.98
N LYS A 246 -0.89 -18.94 7.69
CA LYS A 246 -0.61 -17.95 8.74
C LYS A 246 -0.39 -16.56 8.14
N CYS A 247 0.38 -16.42 7.08
CA CYS A 247 0.56 -15.14 6.40
C CYS A 247 -0.76 -14.53 5.93
N THR A 248 -1.68 -15.38 5.47
CA THR A 248 -2.94 -14.97 4.81
C THR A 248 -4.13 -14.86 5.76
N GLN A 249 -3.91 -14.87 7.08
CA GLN A 249 -4.95 -14.62 8.06
C GLN A 249 -5.60 -13.25 7.86
N LYS A 250 -6.94 -13.19 8.01
CA LYS A 250 -7.70 -11.94 7.81
C LYS A 250 -7.33 -10.87 8.84
N SER A 251 -7.26 -11.26 10.13
CA SER A 251 -6.77 -10.35 11.17
C SER A 251 -5.24 -10.22 11.10
N PRO A 252 -4.69 -8.98 11.01
CA PRO A 252 -3.25 -8.76 11.07
C PRO A 252 -2.58 -9.34 12.31
N ASP A 253 -3.26 -9.39 13.45
CA ASP A 253 -2.73 -9.91 14.71
C ASP A 253 -2.54 -11.43 14.73
N ARG A 254 -3.15 -12.13 13.77
CA ARG A 254 -3.00 -13.59 13.62
C ARG A 254 -1.90 -13.97 12.62
N ARG A 255 -1.31 -13.00 11.95
CA ARG A 255 -0.16 -13.18 11.05
C ARG A 255 1.14 -13.21 11.85
N TYR A 256 2.26 -13.26 11.17
CA TYR A 256 3.58 -13.05 11.77
C TYR A 256 3.70 -11.62 12.31
N ASN A 257 4.42 -11.46 13.43
CA ASN A 257 4.62 -10.14 14.03
C ASN A 257 5.61 -9.28 13.23
N ASN A 258 6.55 -9.91 12.52
CA ASN A 258 7.55 -9.26 11.69
C ASN A 258 8.10 -10.24 10.64
N MET A 259 8.94 -9.74 9.74
CA MET A 259 9.57 -10.56 8.71
C MET A 259 10.60 -11.55 9.26
N ALA A 260 11.28 -11.26 10.38
CA ALA A 260 12.26 -12.17 10.98
C ALA A 260 11.60 -13.50 11.39
N GLU A 261 10.45 -13.45 12.07
CA GLU A 261 9.69 -14.66 12.42
C GLU A 261 9.29 -15.49 11.19
N LEU A 262 8.87 -14.82 10.11
CA LEU A 262 8.52 -15.48 8.85
C LEU A 262 9.75 -16.14 8.19
N ILE A 263 10.89 -15.44 8.18
CA ILE A 263 12.15 -15.95 7.62
C ILE A 263 12.61 -17.20 8.39
N ASP A 264 12.50 -17.19 9.71
CA ASP A 264 12.90 -18.32 10.56
C ASP A 264 12.02 -19.55 10.30
N ASP A 265 10.68 -19.38 10.22
CA ASP A 265 9.76 -20.48 9.90
C ASP A 265 9.99 -20.99 8.45
N LEU A 266 10.25 -20.12 7.47
CA LEU A 266 10.60 -20.52 6.11
C LEU A 266 11.89 -21.34 6.05
N LYS A 267 12.95 -20.92 6.76
CA LYS A 267 14.21 -21.69 6.87
C LYS A 267 13.98 -23.01 7.55
N HIS A 268 13.19 -23.03 8.64
CA HIS A 268 12.87 -24.23 9.39
C HIS A 268 12.10 -25.23 8.52
N SER A 269 11.16 -24.76 7.68
CA SER A 269 10.38 -25.61 6.76
C SER A 269 11.23 -26.37 5.73
N LEU A 270 12.44 -25.86 5.41
CA LEU A 270 13.40 -26.59 4.54
C LEU A 270 14.10 -27.74 5.27
N MET A 271 14.25 -27.64 6.61
CA MET A 271 14.88 -28.67 7.44
C MET A 271 13.86 -29.70 7.91
N GLU A 272 12.65 -29.26 8.27
CA GLU A 272 11.56 -30.09 8.78
C GLU A 272 10.26 -29.84 7.97
N PRO A 273 10.17 -30.35 6.73
CA PRO A 273 9.04 -30.05 5.84
C PRO A 273 7.66 -30.47 6.36
N GLN A 274 7.61 -31.54 7.15
CA GLN A 274 6.37 -32.06 7.76
C GLN A 274 6.19 -31.62 9.23
N GLY A 275 7.03 -30.70 9.71
CA GLY A 275 7.00 -30.22 11.09
C GLY A 275 5.73 -29.40 11.39
N ASN A 276 5.22 -29.54 12.61
CA ASN A 276 4.09 -28.77 13.13
C ASN A 276 4.59 -27.69 14.12
N PHE A 277 5.47 -26.81 13.67
CA PHE A 277 6.07 -25.77 14.49
C PHE A 277 5.44 -24.39 14.28
N VAL A 278 4.69 -24.20 13.20
CA VAL A 278 4.04 -22.93 12.88
C VAL A 278 2.88 -22.66 13.84
N LYS A 279 3.05 -21.66 14.70
CA LYS A 279 2.02 -21.28 15.68
C LYS A 279 1.08 -20.26 15.04
N VAL A 280 -0.19 -20.63 14.85
CA VAL A 280 -1.26 -19.69 14.51
C VAL A 280 -1.91 -19.27 15.82
N THR A 281 -1.98 -17.96 16.09
CA THR A 281 -2.69 -17.43 17.25
C THR A 281 -4.17 -17.81 17.13
N PRO A 282 -4.75 -18.58 18.09
CA PRO A 282 -6.18 -18.88 18.06
C PRO A 282 -6.96 -17.55 18.03
N LEU A 283 -8.16 -17.55 17.47
CA LEU A 283 -9.12 -16.49 17.78
C LEU A 283 -9.17 -16.42 19.30
N SER A 284 -8.65 -15.35 19.90
CA SER A 284 -8.93 -15.09 21.30
C SER A 284 -10.46 -15.03 21.36
N SER A 285 -11.04 -15.99 22.03
CA SER A 285 -12.45 -16.07 22.25
C SER A 285 -12.84 -14.96 23.25
N HIS A 286 -12.76 -13.71 22.81
CA HIS A 286 -13.47 -12.62 23.49
C HIS A 286 -15.00 -12.82 23.40
N ALA A 287 -15.44 -13.96 22.86
CA ALA A 287 -16.80 -14.46 22.87
C ALA A 287 -16.96 -15.81 23.59
N GLU A 288 -15.94 -16.31 24.28
CA GLU A 288 -16.25 -17.20 25.40
C GLU A 288 -16.94 -16.33 26.46
N THR A 289 -18.26 -16.30 26.38
CA THR A 289 -19.09 -15.97 27.51
C THR A 289 -18.51 -16.79 28.68
N VAL A 290 -17.86 -16.11 29.63
CA VAL A 290 -17.44 -16.76 30.87
C VAL A 290 -18.72 -17.34 31.44
N MET A 291 -18.91 -18.63 31.33
CA MET A 291 -20.03 -19.35 31.98
C MET A 291 -19.74 -19.27 33.48
N VAL A 292 -20.22 -18.19 34.08
CA VAL A 292 -20.17 -18.02 35.53
C VAL A 292 -20.97 -19.17 36.09
N SER A 293 -20.34 -20.04 36.88
CA SER A 293 -21.00 -21.19 37.49
C SER A 293 -22.13 -20.71 38.40
N ALA A 294 -23.16 -21.56 38.59
CA ALA A 294 -24.25 -21.20 39.48
C ALA A 294 -23.76 -20.91 40.91
N GLU A 295 -22.62 -21.52 41.30
CA GLU A 295 -21.96 -21.27 42.58
C GLU A 295 -21.30 -19.88 42.67
N GLU A 296 -20.61 -19.43 41.62
CA GLU A 296 -20.03 -18.08 41.55
C GLU A 296 -21.13 -17.01 41.52
N LEU A 297 -22.22 -17.26 40.78
CA LEU A 297 -23.40 -16.38 40.79
C LEU A 297 -24.04 -16.28 42.19
N SER A 298 -24.07 -17.38 42.95
CA SER A 298 -24.58 -17.38 44.30
C SER A 298 -23.67 -16.62 45.27
N GLN A 299 -22.34 -16.70 45.10
CA GLN A 299 -21.37 -15.95 45.90
C GLN A 299 -21.41 -14.46 45.60
N ILE A 300 -21.56 -14.07 44.34
CA ILE A 300 -21.72 -12.66 43.94
C ILE A 300 -23.03 -12.09 44.52
N ARG A 301 -24.12 -12.84 44.46
CA ARG A 301 -25.41 -12.44 45.06
C ARG A 301 -25.36 -12.33 46.58
N SER A 302 -24.72 -13.27 47.26
CA SER A 302 -24.57 -13.20 48.72
C SER A 302 -23.64 -12.09 49.18
N GLY A 303 -22.56 -11.82 48.44
CA GLY A 303 -21.66 -10.69 48.70
C GLY A 303 -22.31 -9.31 48.45
N ALA A 304 -23.19 -9.19 47.44
CA ALA A 304 -23.98 -8.00 47.19
C ALA A 304 -25.04 -7.77 48.24
N ALA A 305 -25.69 -8.85 48.73
CA ALA A 305 -26.65 -8.77 49.82
C ALA A 305 -26.00 -8.39 51.18
N ALA A 306 -24.76 -8.86 51.43
CA ALA A 306 -23.99 -8.48 52.61
C ALA A 306 -23.60 -6.98 52.61
N LYS A 307 -23.25 -6.41 51.43
CA LYS A 307 -22.97 -4.97 51.27
C LYS A 307 -24.22 -4.13 51.34
N ALA A 308 -25.36 -4.57 50.87
CA ALA A 308 -26.64 -3.86 50.98
C ALA A 308 -27.15 -3.81 52.44
N ASN A 309 -26.95 -4.88 53.24
CA ASN A 309 -27.31 -4.87 54.67
C ASN A 309 -26.33 -4.12 55.56
N ALA A 310 -25.10 -3.88 55.11
CA ALA A 310 -24.14 -3.06 55.85
C ALA A 310 -24.39 -1.54 55.68
N GLN A 311 -25.12 -1.12 54.63
CA GLN A 311 -25.47 0.26 54.35
C GLN A 311 -26.78 0.74 54.98
N THR A 312 -27.54 -0.15 55.66
CA THR A 312 -28.83 0.21 56.35
C THR A 312 -28.74 0.33 57.85
N ALA A 313 -27.55 0.23 58.45
CA ALA A 313 -27.39 0.38 59.92
C ALA A 313 -26.31 1.41 60.24
N GLU A 314 -26.58 2.70 59.96
CA GLU A 314 -25.99 3.85 60.68
C GLU A 314 -26.46 5.19 60.05
N GLU A 315 -27.57 5.73 60.55
CA GLU A 315 -27.72 7.15 60.77
C GLU A 315 -27.98 7.28 62.28
N PRO A 316 -27.37 8.19 63.03
CA PRO A 316 -27.65 9.59 62.91
C PRO A 316 -26.47 10.58 63.24
N ALA A 317 -26.59 11.75 62.79
CA ALA A 317 -26.29 13.03 63.48
C ALA A 317 -25.61 14.06 62.59
N ARG A 318 -26.43 15.03 62.27
CA ARG A 318 -26.03 16.35 61.73
C ARG A 318 -24.88 16.98 62.49
N LYS A 319 -23.86 17.48 61.79
CA LYS A 319 -23.18 18.72 62.18
C LYS A 319 -22.85 19.60 60.95
N ARG A 320 -23.04 20.89 61.19
CA ARG A 320 -23.00 22.04 60.29
C ARG A 320 -21.61 22.30 59.72
N TYR A 321 -21.64 22.76 58.45
CA TYR A 321 -20.83 23.81 57.82
C TYR A 321 -19.42 24.12 58.34
N SER A 322 -18.44 23.94 57.44
CA SER A 322 -17.50 25.02 57.14
C SER A 322 -16.99 24.88 55.69
N LYS A 323 -17.04 26.00 55.03
CA LYS A 323 -16.62 26.30 53.69
C LYS A 323 -15.09 26.26 53.66
N ILE A 324 -14.51 25.46 52.78
CA ILE A 324 -13.11 25.60 52.40
C ILE A 324 -13.10 25.76 50.88
N GLU A 325 -12.43 26.81 50.47
CA GLU A 325 -12.28 27.31 49.11
C GLU A 325 -11.42 26.34 48.32
N ASP A 326 -11.87 26.07 47.09
CA ASP A 326 -11.11 25.35 46.07
C ASP A 326 -10.00 26.26 45.56
N GLU A 327 -8.76 25.87 45.72
CA GLU A 327 -7.63 26.40 44.96
C GLU A 327 -7.45 25.47 43.76
N GLU A 328 -7.89 25.95 42.60
CA GLU A 328 -7.53 25.37 41.29
C GLU A 328 -6.12 25.87 40.96
N GLU A 329 -5.16 24.97 40.93
CA GLU A 329 -3.86 25.23 40.30
C GLU A 329 -3.98 24.93 38.79
N ASP A 330 -4.18 26.01 38.03
CA ASP A 330 -4.02 26.02 36.59
C ASP A 330 -2.52 25.94 36.23
N GLU A 331 -2.06 24.79 35.77
CA GLU A 331 -0.76 24.70 35.10
C GLU A 331 -0.91 25.14 33.63
N ASP A 332 -0.56 26.42 33.45
CA ASP A 332 -0.49 27.09 32.15
C ASP A 332 0.78 26.67 31.42
N TYR A 333 0.65 25.78 30.40
CA TYR A 333 1.72 25.47 29.44
C TYR A 333 1.67 26.48 28.30
N SER A 334 2.46 27.56 28.46
CA SER A 334 2.74 28.50 27.38
C SER A 334 3.64 27.84 26.32
N TYR A 335 3.13 27.73 25.09
CA TYR A 335 3.95 27.53 23.91
C TYR A 335 4.57 28.86 23.52
N GLU A 336 5.89 28.96 23.57
CA GLU A 336 6.65 30.05 22.98
C GLU A 336 6.79 29.77 21.48
N ASP A 337 6.13 30.60 20.65
CA ASP A 337 6.36 30.71 19.23
C ASP A 337 7.67 31.48 19.03
N GLU A 338 8.71 30.82 18.57
CA GLU A 338 9.90 31.47 18.02
C GLU A 338 9.57 31.95 16.59
N GLU A 339 9.31 33.24 16.45
CA GLU A 339 9.28 33.93 15.16
C GLU A 339 10.72 34.21 14.72
N ASP A 340 11.18 33.49 13.68
CA ASP A 340 12.41 33.83 12.95
C ASP A 340 12.12 35.07 12.08
N GLU A 341 12.71 36.19 12.47
CA GLU A 341 12.78 37.41 11.65
C GLU A 341 13.90 37.23 10.60
N ASP A 342 13.51 36.98 9.35
CA ASP A 342 14.41 37.14 8.20
C ASP A 342 14.42 38.60 7.75
N GLU A 343 15.54 39.27 7.96
CA GLU A 343 15.85 40.63 7.46
C GLU A 343 16.06 40.56 5.93
N ASP A 344 15.13 41.14 5.16
CA ASP A 344 15.32 41.44 3.74
C ASP A 344 16.18 42.70 3.59
N GLU A 345 17.42 42.55 3.11
CA GLU A 345 18.24 43.67 2.58
C GLU A 345 17.78 43.99 1.15
N GLU A 346 17.14 45.16 1.04
CA GLU A 346 16.87 45.83 -0.24
C GLU A 346 18.16 46.44 -0.78
N GLU A 347 18.69 45.97 -1.91
CA GLU A 347 19.58 46.73 -2.77
C GLU A 347 18.82 47.29 -4.00
N ASP A 348 18.73 48.62 -3.98
CA ASP A 348 18.32 49.54 -5.04
C ASP A 348 19.35 49.53 -6.16
N ASP A 349 18.98 49.20 -7.40
CA ASP A 349 19.65 49.67 -8.58
C ASP A 349 18.65 50.05 -9.69
N ARG A 350 18.49 51.36 -9.81
CA ARG A 350 17.86 52.06 -10.94
C ARG A 350 18.78 51.97 -12.14
N ASP A 351 18.27 51.60 -13.29
CA ASP A 351 18.59 52.31 -14.51
C ASP A 351 17.45 52.20 -15.55
N SER A 352 17.08 53.40 -15.99
CA SER A 352 16.15 53.79 -17.02
C SER A 352 16.63 53.41 -18.41
N TYR A 353 15.71 53.17 -19.35
CA TYR A 353 15.65 53.86 -20.67
C TYR A 353 14.38 53.42 -21.40
N ASP A 354 13.53 54.40 -21.61
CA ASP A 354 12.81 54.94 -22.82
C ASP A 354 12.30 53.97 -23.90
N GLU A 355 10.96 54.10 -24.09
CA GLU A 355 10.20 54.51 -25.30
C GLU A 355 10.36 53.66 -26.57
N ASP A 356 9.25 53.14 -27.09
CA ASP A 356 8.43 53.70 -28.16
C ASP A 356 7.31 52.74 -28.62
N ASP A 357 6.12 53.31 -28.68
CA ASP A 357 4.99 53.18 -29.59
C ASP A 357 4.85 51.95 -30.51
N ASP A 358 3.70 51.27 -30.53
CA ASP A 358 2.70 51.47 -31.59
C ASP A 358 1.39 50.67 -31.37
N ASP A 359 0.33 51.37 -31.71
CA ASP A 359 -1.06 50.97 -31.77
C ASP A 359 -1.35 49.72 -32.62
N SER A 360 -2.31 48.88 -32.18
CA SER A 360 -3.50 48.63 -33.02
C SER A 360 -4.58 47.84 -32.27
N TYR A 361 -5.75 48.48 -32.20
CA TYR A 361 -7.08 47.92 -31.92
C TYR A 361 -7.42 46.74 -32.81
N TYR A 362 -8.03 45.70 -32.24
CA TYR A 362 -9.26 45.08 -32.77
C TYR A 362 -10.06 44.45 -31.64
N ASP A 363 -11.28 44.97 -31.45
CA ASP A 363 -12.43 44.33 -30.84
C ASP A 363 -12.80 43.04 -31.58
N ASP A 364 -13.15 41.99 -30.86
CA ASP A 364 -14.26 41.11 -31.27
C ASP A 364 -14.84 40.44 -30.04
N GLU A 365 -16.13 40.71 -29.83
CA GLU A 365 -17.01 40.22 -28.76
C GLU A 365 -17.46 38.79 -28.97
N ASP A 366 -17.71 38.10 -27.84
CA ASP A 366 -18.77 37.13 -27.59
C ASP A 366 -19.03 35.98 -28.57
N ASP A 367 -18.83 34.74 -28.07
CA ASP A 367 -19.83 33.65 -28.23
C ASP A 367 -19.32 32.29 -27.66
N ASP A 368 -19.21 32.11 -26.32
CA ASP A 368 -18.92 30.76 -25.79
C ASP A 368 -19.76 30.31 -24.57
N ASP A 369 -20.86 30.97 -24.23
CA ASP A 369 -21.72 30.60 -23.09
C ASP A 369 -22.98 29.76 -23.43
N LYS A 370 -23.13 29.25 -24.65
CA LYS A 370 -24.33 28.47 -25.06
C LYS A 370 -24.15 26.95 -25.18
N ALA A 371 -22.94 26.45 -25.14
CA ALA A 371 -22.68 25.01 -25.32
C ALA A 371 -22.81 24.18 -24.01
N GLY A 372 -22.43 24.75 -22.87
CA GLY A 372 -22.47 24.04 -21.55
C GLY A 372 -23.87 23.69 -21.06
N ASN A 373 -24.85 24.56 -21.30
CA ASN A 373 -26.22 24.40 -20.81
C ASN A 373 -27.08 23.39 -21.61
N LYS A 374 -26.66 22.98 -22.82
CA LYS A 374 -27.35 21.93 -23.60
C LYS A 374 -26.94 20.53 -23.20
N LEU A 375 -25.67 20.34 -22.81
CA LEU A 375 -25.16 19.03 -22.42
C LEU A 375 -25.72 18.58 -21.06
N GLU A 376 -25.82 19.49 -20.11
CA GLU A 376 -26.40 19.21 -18.78
C GLU A 376 -27.89 18.82 -18.86
N LYS A 377 -28.67 19.48 -19.73
CA LYS A 377 -30.09 19.14 -19.95
C LYS A 377 -30.26 17.78 -20.63
N ILE A 378 -29.38 17.36 -21.51
CA ILE A 378 -29.45 16.05 -22.19
C ILE A 378 -29.14 14.93 -21.20
N ILE A 379 -28.16 15.11 -20.30
CA ILE A 379 -27.78 14.12 -19.27
C ILE A 379 -28.93 13.96 -18.25
N THR A 380 -29.59 15.05 -17.86
CA THR A 380 -30.67 15.01 -16.87
C THR A 380 -31.90 14.31 -17.44
N ILE A 381 -32.26 14.55 -18.69
CA ILE A 381 -33.40 13.88 -19.37
C ILE A 381 -33.13 12.40 -19.61
N GLY A 382 -31.88 12.02 -19.97
CA GLY A 382 -31.47 10.62 -20.14
C GLY A 382 -31.54 9.83 -18.83
N GLY A 383 -31.14 10.44 -17.71
CA GLY A 383 -31.22 9.82 -16.38
C GLY A 383 -32.63 9.49 -15.93
N PHE A 384 -33.58 10.37 -16.17
CA PHE A 384 -35.00 10.11 -15.84
C PHE A 384 -35.64 9.03 -16.72
N ALA A 385 -35.25 8.92 -17.99
CA ALA A 385 -35.78 7.87 -18.89
C ALA A 385 -35.30 6.47 -18.46
N ILE A 386 -34.04 6.34 -18.05
CA ILE A 386 -33.47 5.06 -17.55
C ILE A 386 -34.12 4.65 -16.23
N ALA A 387 -34.33 5.59 -15.31
CA ALA A 387 -35.02 5.32 -14.05
C ALA A 387 -36.48 4.85 -14.25
N ALA A 388 -37.21 5.45 -15.20
CA ALA A 388 -38.57 5.04 -15.54
C ALA A 388 -38.64 3.62 -16.13
N ILE A 389 -37.65 3.23 -16.96
CA ILE A 389 -37.59 1.88 -17.54
C ILE A 389 -37.31 0.84 -16.45
N ILE A 390 -36.39 1.14 -15.48
CA ILE A 390 -36.12 0.25 -14.38
C ILE A 390 -37.33 0.07 -13.47
N ILE A 391 -38.07 1.12 -13.18
CA ILE A 391 -39.30 1.04 -12.38
C ILE A 391 -40.39 0.21 -13.11
N CYS A 392 -40.54 0.37 -14.42
CA CYS A 392 -41.44 -0.47 -15.20
C CYS A 392 -41.04 -1.95 -15.21
N MET A 393 -39.74 -2.29 -15.24
CA MET A 393 -39.28 -3.68 -15.17
C MET A 393 -39.43 -4.32 -13.78
N LEU A 394 -39.60 -3.53 -12.73
CA LEU A 394 -39.81 -4.03 -11.36
C LEU A 394 -41.30 -4.22 -11.03
N ILE A 395 -42.23 -3.72 -11.87
CA ILE A 395 -43.68 -3.78 -11.68
C ILE A 395 -44.34 -4.85 -12.58
N TYR A 396 -43.64 -5.34 -13.60
CA TYR A 396 -44.04 -6.45 -14.47
C TYR A 396 -43.08 -7.66 -14.28
#